data_7ee89273e5c0848617057f6b6579dba5
#
_entry.id   7ee89273e5c0848617057f6b6579dba5
#
_cell.length_a   1.000
_cell.length_b   1.000
_cell.length_c   1.000
_cell.angle_alpha   90.00
_cell.angle_beta   90.00
_cell.angle_gamma   90.00
#
_symmetry.space_group_name_H-M   'P 1'
#
loop_
_entity.id
_entity.type
_entity.pdbx_description
1 polymer ?
#
loop_
_entity_poly.entity_id
_entity_poly.type
_entity_poly.pdbx_seq_one_letter_code
_entity_poly.pdbx_strand_id
1 'polypeptide(L)'
;LRNALEFGDLTAAEILTHRIELEAVDIHESHEEIAKAFTQSRFSRLLVYRDTIDQVVGVLHQKDFYINGKMTDQPISQIMTEPLFVYQHTKIRDILKTLQHQKSHIAVVVDDFGGTLGIVTMEDILEELVGEIWDEHDEVEEDFEKLGENLYRVDCSVSLEDFMEFFDVELKSDSVSVGGWVMEQLNKVPVKGESFTTKRLEITVSELDAH
;
A
#
# COMPACT_ATOMS: atom_id res chain seq x y z
N LEU A 1 1.93 10.71 -16.51
CA LEU A 1 1.17 10.27 -17.72
C LEU A 1 1.20 8.75 -17.90
N ARG A 2 2.27 8.03 -17.49
CA ARG A 2 2.38 6.57 -17.58
C ARG A 2 1.37 5.90 -16.62
N ASN A 3 1.29 6.32 -15.37
CA ASN A 3 0.37 5.80 -14.36
C ASN A 3 -1.11 5.92 -14.79
N ALA A 4 -1.49 7.01 -15.49
CA ALA A 4 -2.87 7.20 -15.95
C ALA A 4 -3.29 6.25 -17.09
N LEU A 5 -2.36 5.69 -17.84
CA LEU A 5 -2.63 4.70 -18.89
C LEU A 5 -2.73 3.28 -18.28
N GLU A 6 -1.89 2.96 -17.32
CA GLU A 6 -1.87 1.65 -16.61
C GLU A 6 -3.04 1.52 -15.65
N PHE A 7 -3.46 2.62 -14.97
CA PHE A 7 -4.62 2.67 -14.08
C PHE A 7 -5.91 2.07 -14.67
N GLY A 8 -6.11 2.25 -15.99
CA GLY A 8 -7.30 1.74 -16.68
C GLY A 8 -7.41 0.21 -16.71
N ASP A 9 -6.31 -0.49 -16.52
CA ASP A 9 -6.23 -1.94 -16.69
C ASP A 9 -6.13 -2.71 -15.37
N LEU A 10 -5.71 -2.06 -14.28
CA LEU A 10 -5.62 -2.66 -12.95
C LEU A 10 -6.98 -3.18 -12.46
N THR A 11 -6.95 -4.30 -11.75
CA THR A 11 -8.09 -4.99 -11.16
C THR A 11 -8.08 -4.92 -9.63
N ALA A 12 -9.20 -5.24 -8.97
CA ALA A 12 -9.29 -5.30 -7.52
C ALA A 12 -8.23 -6.22 -6.91
N ALA A 13 -7.94 -7.35 -7.56
CA ALA A 13 -6.97 -8.34 -7.06
C ALA A 13 -5.53 -7.80 -6.99
N GLU A 14 -5.20 -6.78 -7.77
CA GLU A 14 -3.86 -6.22 -7.85
C GLU A 14 -3.57 -5.16 -6.79
N ILE A 15 -4.62 -4.55 -6.19
CA ILE A 15 -4.49 -3.46 -5.22
C ILE A 15 -5.15 -3.73 -3.87
N LEU A 16 -5.82 -4.89 -3.70
CA LEU A 16 -6.59 -5.17 -2.48
C LEU A 16 -5.68 -5.33 -1.24
N THR A 17 -6.16 -4.85 -0.10
CA THR A 17 -5.65 -5.27 1.20
C THR A 17 -6.17 -6.67 1.50
N HIS A 18 -5.26 -7.64 1.68
CA HIS A 18 -5.62 -9.04 1.85
C HIS A 18 -6.37 -9.32 3.16
N ARG A 19 -7.26 -10.31 3.14
CA ARG A 19 -8.11 -10.69 4.28
C ARG A 19 -7.35 -11.01 5.57
N ILE A 20 -6.08 -11.41 5.49
CA ILE A 20 -5.23 -11.69 6.65
C ILE A 20 -4.76 -10.42 7.38
N GLU A 21 -4.84 -9.28 6.70
CA GLU A 21 -4.45 -7.97 7.22
C GLU A 21 -5.65 -7.13 7.65
N LEU A 22 -6.87 -7.66 7.47
CA LEU A 22 -8.10 -6.95 7.78
C LEU A 22 -8.40 -6.96 9.28
N GLU A 23 -8.79 -5.81 9.78
CA GLU A 23 -9.42 -5.69 11.08
C GLU A 23 -10.95 -5.81 10.93
N ALA A 24 -11.49 -6.88 11.48
CA ALA A 24 -12.91 -7.19 11.40
C ALA A 24 -13.43 -7.69 12.74
N VAL A 25 -14.72 -7.50 12.99
CA VAL A 25 -15.39 -7.90 14.23
C VAL A 25 -16.58 -8.82 13.93
N ASP A 26 -16.83 -9.78 14.80
CA ASP A 26 -18.04 -10.60 14.71
C ASP A 26 -19.26 -9.77 15.15
N ILE A 27 -20.40 -9.94 14.44
CA ILE A 27 -21.65 -9.23 14.75
C ILE A 27 -22.15 -9.50 16.18
N HIS A 28 -21.68 -10.57 16.81
CA HIS A 28 -22.05 -10.99 18.17
C HIS A 28 -21.06 -10.52 19.24
N GLU A 29 -19.95 -9.86 18.86
CA GLU A 29 -19.01 -9.30 19.82
C GLU A 29 -19.64 -8.21 20.69
N SER A 30 -19.14 -8.08 21.90
CA SER A 30 -19.57 -7.03 22.82
C SER A 30 -19.10 -5.65 22.35
N HIS A 31 -19.80 -4.60 22.76
CA HIS A 31 -19.39 -3.22 22.45
C HIS A 31 -17.99 -2.90 22.98
N GLU A 32 -17.59 -3.50 24.11
CA GLU A 32 -16.25 -3.33 24.70
C GLU A 32 -15.16 -3.96 23.83
N GLU A 33 -15.41 -5.11 23.21
CA GLU A 33 -14.48 -5.76 22.28
C GLU A 33 -14.34 -4.97 21.00
N ILE A 34 -15.45 -4.48 20.43
CA ILE A 34 -15.47 -3.61 19.25
C ILE A 34 -14.75 -2.28 19.54
N ALA A 35 -14.93 -1.70 20.74
CA ALA A 35 -14.21 -0.49 21.14
C ALA A 35 -12.69 -0.72 21.20
N LYS A 36 -12.25 -1.90 21.65
CA LYS A 36 -10.83 -2.28 21.63
C LYS A 36 -10.32 -2.41 20.20
N ALA A 37 -11.08 -3.04 19.30
CA ALA A 37 -10.72 -3.18 17.89
C ALA A 37 -10.51 -1.81 17.24
N PHE A 38 -11.42 -0.85 17.44
CA PHE A 38 -11.23 0.52 16.95
C PHE A 38 -9.99 1.22 17.54
N THR A 39 -9.73 0.99 18.83
CA THR A 39 -8.59 1.65 19.51
C THR A 39 -7.25 1.06 19.07
N GLN A 40 -7.18 -0.23 18.83
CA GLN A 40 -5.96 -0.93 18.44
C GLN A 40 -5.62 -0.74 16.97
N SER A 41 -6.61 -0.86 16.09
CA SER A 41 -6.43 -0.71 14.65
C SER A 41 -6.25 0.74 14.22
N ARG A 42 -6.82 1.71 14.96
CA ARG A 42 -6.91 3.13 14.59
C ARG A 42 -7.70 3.37 13.29
N PHE A 43 -8.40 2.37 12.78
CA PHE A 43 -9.22 2.52 11.58
C PHE A 43 -10.52 3.24 11.87
N SER A 44 -10.99 4.02 10.91
CA SER A 44 -12.30 4.70 10.97
C SER A 44 -13.47 3.78 10.65
N ARG A 45 -13.19 2.58 10.12
CA ARG A 45 -14.20 1.58 9.70
C ARG A 45 -13.68 0.19 10.01
N LEU A 46 -14.58 -0.68 10.49
CA LEU A 46 -14.33 -2.11 10.66
C LEU A 46 -15.32 -2.90 9.83
N LEU A 47 -14.87 -4.00 9.25
CA LEU A 47 -15.78 -4.98 8.68
C LEU A 47 -16.53 -5.70 9.79
N VAL A 48 -17.81 -5.98 9.57
CA VAL A 48 -18.61 -6.81 10.43
C VAL A 48 -18.93 -8.10 9.70
N TYR A 49 -18.56 -9.23 10.28
CA TYR A 49 -18.84 -10.55 9.73
C TYR A 49 -19.74 -11.37 10.65
N ARG A 50 -20.27 -12.48 10.14
CA ARG A 50 -21.03 -13.46 10.91
C ARG A 50 -20.35 -14.81 10.74
N ASP A 51 -20.02 -15.46 11.84
CA ASP A 51 -19.38 -16.77 11.92
C ASP A 51 -17.97 -16.82 11.30
N THR A 52 -17.82 -16.40 10.06
CA THR A 52 -16.53 -16.39 9.35
C THR A 52 -16.36 -15.11 8.52
N ILE A 53 -15.12 -14.74 8.25
CA ILE A 53 -14.79 -13.56 7.44
C ILE A 53 -15.32 -13.65 5.98
N ASP A 54 -15.69 -14.84 5.53
CA ASP A 54 -16.34 -15.02 4.23
C ASP A 54 -17.81 -14.56 4.22
N GLN A 55 -18.39 -14.32 5.41
CA GLN A 55 -19.74 -13.81 5.58
C GLN A 55 -19.74 -12.37 6.12
N VAL A 56 -19.18 -11.45 5.34
CA VAL A 56 -19.26 -10.03 5.68
C VAL A 56 -20.70 -9.55 5.57
N VAL A 57 -21.23 -9.01 6.66
CA VAL A 57 -22.64 -8.56 6.80
C VAL A 57 -22.78 -7.05 6.92
N GLY A 58 -21.68 -6.31 7.15
CA GLY A 58 -21.73 -4.88 7.31
C GLY A 58 -20.38 -4.20 7.37
N VAL A 59 -20.42 -2.88 7.36
CA VAL A 59 -19.30 -1.98 7.65
C VAL A 59 -19.71 -1.08 8.79
N LEU A 60 -18.96 -1.11 9.88
CA LEU A 60 -19.20 -0.28 11.07
C LEU A 60 -18.30 0.94 11.05
N HIS A 61 -18.88 2.12 11.10
CA HIS A 61 -18.12 3.36 11.17
C HIS A 61 -17.89 3.76 12.63
N GLN A 62 -16.67 4.15 12.97
CA GLN A 62 -16.31 4.62 14.31
C GLN A 62 -17.20 5.79 14.78
N LYS A 63 -17.55 6.73 13.88
CA LYS A 63 -18.42 7.88 14.19
C LYS A 63 -19.85 7.49 14.57
N ASP A 64 -20.35 6.35 14.03
CA ASP A 64 -21.70 5.85 14.31
C ASP A 64 -21.70 4.97 15.58
N PHE A 65 -20.53 4.39 15.89
CA PHE A 65 -20.30 3.64 17.13
C PHE A 65 -20.07 4.56 18.34
N TYR A 66 -19.37 5.71 18.14
CA TYR A 66 -19.15 6.70 19.20
C TYR A 66 -20.00 7.94 18.96
N ILE A 67 -21.06 8.10 19.77
CA ILE A 67 -21.94 9.26 19.74
C ILE A 67 -21.59 10.17 20.93
N ASN A 68 -21.22 11.42 20.68
CA ASN A 68 -20.81 12.38 21.72
C ASN A 68 -19.68 11.86 22.64
N GLY A 69 -18.74 11.10 22.08
CA GLY A 69 -17.60 10.53 22.81
C GLY A 69 -17.92 9.32 23.69
N LYS A 70 -19.12 8.75 23.58
CA LYS A 70 -19.55 7.55 24.28
C LYS A 70 -19.93 6.47 23.29
N MET A 71 -19.67 5.22 23.67
CA MET A 71 -20.17 4.07 22.90
C MET A 71 -21.71 4.13 22.84
N THR A 72 -22.25 3.76 21.68
CA THR A 72 -23.70 3.62 21.53
C THR A 72 -24.23 2.39 22.28
N ASP A 73 -25.46 2.46 22.75
CA ASP A 73 -26.19 1.31 23.30
C ASP A 73 -26.99 0.55 22.23
N GLN A 74 -26.97 1.02 20.97
CA GLN A 74 -27.72 0.39 19.89
C GLN A 74 -27.04 -0.89 19.40
N PRO A 75 -27.81 -1.92 19.03
CA PRO A 75 -27.25 -3.11 18.40
C PRO A 75 -26.43 -2.77 17.14
N ILE A 76 -25.30 -3.42 16.94
CA ILE A 76 -24.40 -3.19 15.81
C ILE A 76 -25.13 -3.32 14.47
N SER A 77 -26.05 -4.28 14.36
CA SER A 77 -26.89 -4.49 13.18
C SER A 77 -27.75 -3.30 12.76
N GLN A 78 -27.96 -2.33 13.66
CA GLN A 78 -28.77 -1.13 13.37
C GLN A 78 -27.93 0.08 12.98
N ILE A 79 -26.63 0.06 13.27
CA ILE A 79 -25.72 1.17 13.01
C ILE A 79 -24.66 0.87 11.94
N MET A 80 -24.52 -0.39 11.54
CA MET A 80 -23.67 -0.77 10.41
C MET A 80 -24.34 -0.41 9.07
N THR A 81 -23.55 -0.17 8.05
CA THR A 81 -23.99 0.02 6.67
C THR A 81 -23.85 -1.26 5.87
N GLU A 82 -24.62 -1.43 4.81
CA GLU A 82 -24.49 -2.58 3.91
C GLU A 82 -23.12 -2.60 3.23
N PRO A 83 -22.45 -3.76 3.15
CA PRO A 83 -21.18 -3.88 2.47
C PRO A 83 -21.38 -3.85 0.95
N LEU A 84 -20.48 -3.15 0.26
CA LEU A 84 -20.40 -3.21 -1.20
C LEU A 84 -19.47 -4.38 -1.57
N PHE A 85 -19.96 -5.31 -2.40
CA PHE A 85 -19.15 -6.41 -2.92
C PHE A 85 -18.73 -6.15 -4.36
N VAL A 86 -17.47 -6.48 -4.67
CA VAL A 86 -16.91 -6.45 -6.03
C VAL A 86 -16.11 -7.73 -6.29
N TYR A 87 -16.10 -8.19 -7.54
CA TYR A 87 -15.29 -9.35 -7.92
C TYR A 87 -13.82 -8.97 -8.10
N GLN A 88 -12.93 -9.93 -7.81
CA GLN A 88 -11.48 -9.75 -7.90
C GLN A 88 -10.98 -9.24 -9.26
N HIS A 89 -11.67 -9.58 -10.35
CA HIS A 89 -11.32 -9.15 -11.72
C HIS A 89 -11.97 -7.82 -12.14
N THR A 90 -12.71 -7.16 -11.25
CA THR A 90 -13.33 -5.86 -11.54
C THR A 90 -12.25 -4.80 -11.65
N LYS A 91 -12.30 -3.99 -12.71
CA LYS A 91 -11.32 -2.91 -12.92
C LYS A 91 -11.52 -1.81 -11.88
N ILE A 92 -10.41 -1.31 -11.34
CA ILE A 92 -10.43 -0.31 -10.25
C ILE A 92 -11.17 0.97 -10.63
N ARG A 93 -11.11 1.40 -11.89
CA ARG A 93 -11.88 2.54 -12.38
C ARG A 93 -13.40 2.36 -12.26
N ASP A 94 -13.89 1.12 -12.39
CA ASP A 94 -15.31 0.81 -12.30
C ASP A 94 -15.73 0.66 -10.83
N ILE A 95 -14.82 0.15 -9.98
CA ILE A 95 -14.96 0.16 -8.52
C ILE A 95 -15.06 1.60 -8.02
N LEU A 96 -14.18 2.50 -8.45
CA LEU A 96 -14.20 3.91 -8.08
C LEU A 96 -15.55 4.56 -8.38
N LYS A 97 -16.09 4.35 -9.60
CA LYS A 97 -17.41 4.86 -9.98
C LYS A 97 -18.52 4.32 -9.08
N THR A 98 -18.44 3.03 -8.75
CA THR A 98 -19.44 2.38 -7.89
C THR A 98 -19.37 2.92 -6.46
N LEU A 99 -18.17 3.06 -5.90
CA LEU A 99 -17.94 3.67 -4.58
C LEU A 99 -18.49 5.10 -4.53
N GLN A 100 -18.18 5.92 -5.54
CA GLN A 100 -18.70 7.29 -5.63
C GLN A 100 -20.23 7.34 -5.72
N HIS A 101 -20.82 6.49 -6.56
CA HIS A 101 -22.28 6.45 -6.75
C HIS A 101 -23.01 6.01 -5.48
N GLN A 102 -22.48 5.01 -4.77
CA GLN A 102 -23.04 4.49 -3.53
C GLN A 102 -22.62 5.28 -2.29
N LYS A 103 -21.75 6.30 -2.45
CA LYS A 103 -21.18 7.08 -1.35
C LYS A 103 -20.51 6.18 -0.30
N SER A 104 -19.92 5.08 -0.75
CA SER A 104 -19.10 4.18 0.04
C SER A 104 -17.62 4.51 -0.15
N HIS A 105 -16.80 4.23 0.86
CA HIS A 105 -15.34 4.38 0.79
C HIS A 105 -14.62 3.04 0.73
N ILE A 106 -15.37 1.92 0.88
CA ILE A 106 -14.81 0.59 0.98
C ILE A 106 -15.65 -0.40 0.20
N ALA A 107 -15.00 -1.32 -0.49
CA ALA A 107 -15.61 -2.46 -1.16
C ALA A 107 -14.94 -3.76 -0.69
N VAL A 108 -15.74 -4.77 -0.43
CA VAL A 108 -15.28 -6.13 -0.13
C VAL A 108 -15.02 -6.86 -1.44
N VAL A 109 -13.80 -7.35 -1.61
CA VAL A 109 -13.39 -8.11 -2.80
C VAL A 109 -13.66 -9.59 -2.57
N VAL A 110 -14.39 -10.19 -3.50
CA VAL A 110 -14.72 -11.62 -3.43
C VAL A 110 -14.15 -12.37 -4.64
N ASP A 111 -13.86 -13.64 -4.43
CA ASP A 111 -13.50 -14.58 -5.49
C ASP A 111 -14.74 -15.07 -6.29
N ASP A 112 -14.49 -15.92 -7.28
CA ASP A 112 -15.55 -16.48 -8.12
C ASP A 112 -16.50 -17.45 -7.39
N PHE A 113 -16.13 -17.86 -6.16
CA PHE A 113 -16.92 -18.74 -5.30
C PHE A 113 -17.63 -18.00 -4.18
N GLY A 114 -17.43 -16.67 -4.08
CA GLY A 114 -18.01 -15.82 -3.07
C GLY A 114 -17.21 -15.74 -1.76
N GLY A 115 -15.99 -16.29 -1.72
CA GLY A 115 -15.07 -16.16 -0.60
C GLY A 115 -14.46 -14.76 -0.54
N THR A 116 -14.31 -14.19 0.65
CA THR A 116 -13.68 -12.88 0.86
C THR A 116 -12.17 -12.98 0.66
N LEU A 117 -11.65 -12.23 -0.30
CA LEU A 117 -10.21 -12.09 -0.55
C LEU A 117 -9.59 -10.93 0.23
N GLY A 118 -10.33 -9.86 0.41
CA GLY A 118 -9.85 -8.64 1.02
C GLY A 118 -10.80 -7.46 0.83
N ILE A 119 -10.27 -6.26 0.90
CA ILE A 119 -10.98 -5.01 0.64
C ILE A 119 -10.20 -4.13 -0.32
N VAL A 120 -10.92 -3.22 -0.98
CA VAL A 120 -10.35 -2.08 -1.71
C VAL A 120 -11.01 -0.83 -1.17
N THR A 121 -10.22 0.18 -0.82
CA THR A 121 -10.71 1.47 -0.40
C THR A 121 -10.63 2.50 -1.53
N MET A 122 -11.33 3.62 -1.36
CA MET A 122 -11.22 4.74 -2.31
C MET A 122 -9.82 5.35 -2.28
N GLU A 123 -9.20 5.33 -1.12
CA GLU A 123 -7.85 5.79 -0.85
C GLU A 123 -6.84 4.98 -1.69
N ASP A 124 -6.90 3.63 -1.66
CA ASP A 124 -6.01 2.76 -2.45
C ASP A 124 -6.15 3.03 -3.95
N ILE A 125 -7.38 3.20 -4.44
CA ILE A 125 -7.62 3.50 -5.86
C ILE A 125 -7.06 4.88 -6.25
N LEU A 126 -7.15 5.88 -5.37
CA LEU A 126 -6.61 7.21 -5.63
C LEU A 126 -5.09 7.21 -5.59
N GLU A 127 -4.48 6.40 -4.73
CA GLU A 127 -3.03 6.21 -4.67
C GLU A 127 -2.50 5.66 -6.00
N GLU A 128 -3.15 4.66 -6.58
CA GLU A 128 -2.78 4.13 -7.89
C GLU A 128 -2.94 5.16 -9.02
N LEU A 129 -3.89 6.09 -8.90
CA LEU A 129 -4.13 7.12 -9.90
C LEU A 129 -3.11 8.27 -9.83
N VAL A 130 -2.78 8.70 -8.61
CA VAL A 130 -1.97 9.89 -8.33
C VAL A 130 -0.49 9.52 -8.12
N GLY A 131 -0.20 8.25 -7.78
CA GLY A 131 1.04 7.82 -7.17
C GLY A 131 1.04 8.18 -5.68
N GLU A 132 2.07 7.80 -4.97
CA GLU A 132 2.22 8.19 -3.57
C GLU A 132 2.04 9.71 -3.42
N ILE A 133 1.02 10.11 -2.66
CA ILE A 133 0.82 11.51 -2.30
C ILE A 133 1.83 11.79 -1.19
N TRP A 134 2.92 12.45 -1.53
CA TRP A 134 3.91 12.91 -0.58
C TRP A 134 3.23 13.80 0.47
N ASP A 135 3.31 13.42 1.74
CA ASP A 135 2.93 14.29 2.86
C ASP A 135 3.98 15.42 2.97
N GLU A 136 3.55 16.60 3.37
CA GLU A 136 4.45 17.75 3.62
C GLU A 136 5.54 17.44 4.68
N HIS A 137 5.42 16.31 5.38
CA HIS A 137 6.35 15.80 6.39
C HIS A 137 7.12 14.55 5.99
N ASP A 138 6.84 13.98 4.80
CA ASP A 138 7.67 12.91 4.26
C ASP A 138 9.03 13.51 3.91
N GLU A 139 10.06 13.07 4.60
CA GLU A 139 11.43 13.34 4.17
C GLU A 139 11.54 12.70 2.78
N VAL A 140 11.68 13.55 1.76
CA VAL A 140 11.96 13.11 0.40
C VAL A 140 13.29 12.39 0.48
N GLU A 141 13.29 11.07 0.56
CA GLU A 141 14.48 10.29 0.23
C GLU A 141 14.71 10.55 -1.26
N GLU A 142 15.54 11.56 -1.55
CA GLU A 142 15.92 11.84 -2.92
C GLU A 142 16.70 10.62 -3.43
N ASP A 143 16.19 9.97 -4.47
CA ASP A 143 16.86 8.87 -5.17
C ASP A 143 18.36 9.16 -5.38
N PHE A 144 18.68 10.45 -5.51
CA PHE A 144 20.03 11.02 -5.68
C PHE A 144 20.24 12.21 -4.73
N GLU A 145 20.58 11.96 -3.47
CA GLU A 145 20.90 13.01 -2.50
C GLU A 145 22.29 13.59 -2.75
N LYS A 146 22.39 14.87 -3.03
CA LYS A 146 23.66 15.56 -3.24
C LYS A 146 24.34 15.91 -1.91
N LEU A 147 25.39 15.20 -1.54
CA LEU A 147 26.17 15.44 -0.32
C LEU A 147 27.32 16.43 -0.49
N GLY A 148 27.76 16.70 -1.74
CA GLY A 148 28.88 17.59 -2.03
C GLY A 148 29.02 17.92 -3.52
N GLU A 149 30.10 18.61 -3.90
CA GLU A 149 30.29 19.06 -5.28
C GLU A 149 30.32 17.91 -6.30
N ASN A 150 30.90 16.76 -5.91
CA ASN A 150 30.97 15.54 -6.73
C ASN A 150 30.63 14.30 -5.89
N LEU A 151 29.80 14.44 -4.88
CA LEU A 151 29.45 13.35 -3.96
C LEU A 151 27.93 13.26 -3.85
N TYR A 152 27.41 12.09 -4.14
CA TYR A 152 25.98 11.77 -4.09
C TYR A 152 25.75 10.52 -3.27
N ARG A 153 24.65 10.49 -2.50
CA ARG A 153 24.08 9.25 -1.97
C ARG A 153 23.00 8.83 -2.94
N VAL A 154 22.97 7.55 -3.26
CA VAL A 154 22.00 6.97 -4.19
C VAL A 154 21.33 5.80 -3.50
N ASP A 155 20.00 5.75 -3.54
CA ASP A 155 19.26 4.60 -3.05
C ASP A 155 19.49 3.38 -3.95
N CYS A 156 19.67 2.20 -3.35
CA CYS A 156 19.95 0.97 -4.07
C CYS A 156 18.76 0.44 -4.88
N SER A 157 17.54 0.91 -4.61
CA SER A 157 16.32 0.57 -5.35
C SER A 157 16.20 1.31 -6.69
N VAL A 158 16.92 2.42 -6.86
CA VAL A 158 16.95 3.21 -8.09
C VAL A 158 17.24 2.31 -9.30
N SER A 159 16.50 2.53 -10.39
CA SER A 159 16.74 1.78 -11.62
C SER A 159 18.16 2.05 -12.17
N LEU A 160 18.79 1.02 -12.71
CA LEU A 160 20.12 1.19 -13.30
C LEU A 160 20.10 2.14 -14.52
N GLU A 161 18.97 2.23 -15.21
CA GLU A 161 18.76 3.14 -16.33
C GLU A 161 18.77 4.60 -15.88
N ASP A 162 18.02 4.94 -14.83
CA ASP A 162 17.98 6.29 -14.25
C ASP A 162 19.34 6.69 -13.68
N PHE A 163 20.06 5.74 -13.06
CA PHE A 163 21.42 5.95 -12.58
C PHE A 163 22.38 6.27 -13.73
N MET A 164 22.31 5.53 -14.82
CA MET A 164 23.15 5.76 -16.01
C MET A 164 22.85 7.13 -16.65
N GLU A 165 21.57 7.51 -16.72
CA GLU A 165 21.15 8.80 -17.24
C GLU A 165 21.64 9.96 -16.35
N PHE A 166 21.44 9.85 -15.02
CA PHE A 166 21.82 10.90 -14.08
C PHE A 166 23.33 11.21 -14.08
N PHE A 167 24.17 10.16 -14.11
CA PHE A 167 25.62 10.31 -14.11
C PHE A 167 26.25 10.39 -15.52
N ASP A 168 25.46 10.34 -16.56
CA ASP A 168 25.88 10.31 -17.97
C ASP A 168 26.98 9.24 -18.20
N VAL A 169 26.67 7.99 -17.82
CA VAL A 169 27.56 6.83 -17.94
C VAL A 169 26.84 5.67 -18.63
N GLU A 170 27.57 4.91 -19.42
CA GLU A 170 27.10 3.64 -19.97
C GLU A 170 27.72 2.49 -19.18
N LEU A 171 26.89 1.67 -18.54
CA LEU A 171 27.27 0.47 -17.82
C LEU A 171 26.77 -0.77 -18.59
N LYS A 172 27.59 -1.83 -18.59
CA LYS A 172 27.16 -3.12 -19.16
C LYS A 172 26.78 -4.05 -18.02
N SER A 173 25.49 -4.18 -17.80
CA SER A 173 24.91 -5.05 -16.79
C SER A 173 23.51 -5.42 -17.19
N ASP A 174 23.06 -6.61 -16.81
CA ASP A 174 21.68 -7.07 -16.95
C ASP A 174 20.86 -6.78 -15.68
N SER A 175 21.43 -6.12 -14.68
CA SER A 175 20.76 -5.75 -13.44
C SER A 175 19.74 -4.65 -13.65
N VAL A 176 18.59 -4.75 -13.00
CA VAL A 176 17.50 -3.78 -13.10
C VAL A 176 17.72 -2.59 -12.16
N SER A 177 18.38 -2.78 -11.01
CA SER A 177 18.59 -1.76 -9.99
C SER A 177 20.09 -1.52 -9.72
N VAL A 178 20.39 -0.38 -9.10
CA VAL A 178 21.73 -0.01 -8.64
C VAL A 178 22.25 -1.06 -7.65
N GLY A 179 21.43 -1.51 -6.70
CA GLY A 179 21.80 -2.54 -5.73
C GLY A 179 22.18 -3.87 -6.39
N GLY A 180 21.39 -4.31 -7.38
CA GLY A 180 21.70 -5.51 -8.17
C GLY A 180 23.02 -5.38 -8.92
N TRP A 181 23.27 -4.23 -9.53
CA TRP A 181 24.52 -3.95 -10.21
C TRP A 181 25.74 -3.91 -9.27
N VAL A 182 25.59 -3.31 -8.08
CA VAL A 182 26.65 -3.30 -7.06
C VAL A 182 27.01 -4.73 -6.63
N MET A 183 26.01 -5.59 -6.39
CA MET A 183 26.24 -7.01 -6.06
C MET A 183 26.92 -7.75 -7.21
N GLU A 184 26.55 -7.49 -8.44
CA GLU A 184 27.22 -8.05 -9.62
C GLU A 184 28.70 -7.66 -9.70
N GLN A 185 29.01 -6.36 -9.51
CA GLN A 185 30.38 -5.87 -9.56
C GLN A 185 31.27 -6.44 -8.43
N LEU A 186 30.73 -6.58 -7.23
CA LEU A 186 31.45 -7.15 -6.08
C LEU A 186 31.43 -8.69 -6.07
N ASN A 187 30.59 -9.32 -6.90
CA ASN A 187 30.36 -10.76 -6.98
C ASN A 187 30.00 -11.40 -5.61
N LYS A 188 29.31 -10.66 -4.76
CA LYS A 188 28.83 -11.08 -3.42
C LYS A 188 27.82 -10.08 -2.88
N VAL A 189 27.15 -10.43 -1.79
CA VAL A 189 26.40 -9.47 -0.98
C VAL A 189 27.40 -8.49 -0.36
N PRO A 190 27.26 -7.17 -0.61
CA PRO A 190 28.21 -6.17 -0.13
C PRO A 190 28.16 -6.02 1.38
N VAL A 191 29.22 -5.45 1.95
CA VAL A 191 29.25 -4.98 3.34
C VAL A 191 29.57 -3.50 3.40
N LYS A 192 29.12 -2.82 4.46
CA LYS A 192 29.36 -1.39 4.66
C LYS A 192 30.84 -1.03 4.53
N GLY A 193 31.15 -0.01 3.74
CA GLY A 193 32.50 0.48 3.49
C GLY A 193 33.21 -0.18 2.32
N GLU A 194 32.62 -1.18 1.67
CA GLU A 194 33.19 -1.72 0.44
C GLU A 194 33.06 -0.72 -0.71
N SER A 195 34.08 -0.67 -1.54
CA SER A 195 34.13 0.24 -2.68
C SER A 195 34.72 -0.40 -3.92
N PHE A 196 34.32 0.11 -5.07
CA PHE A 196 34.94 -0.22 -6.36
C PHE A 196 34.87 1.01 -7.28
N THR A 197 35.69 0.99 -8.30
CA THR A 197 35.73 2.08 -9.30
C THR A 197 35.29 1.56 -10.64
N THR A 198 34.44 2.29 -11.30
CA THR A 198 34.00 2.00 -12.67
C THR A 198 34.00 3.28 -13.51
N LYS A 199 34.62 3.24 -14.68
CA LYS A 199 34.77 4.43 -15.54
C LYS A 199 35.28 5.64 -14.74
N ARG A 200 34.40 6.64 -14.51
CA ARG A 200 34.71 7.89 -13.79
C ARG A 200 34.03 7.95 -12.39
N LEU A 201 33.40 6.87 -11.98
CA LEU A 201 32.68 6.80 -10.70
C LEU A 201 33.42 5.92 -9.71
N GLU A 202 33.52 6.39 -8.48
CA GLU A 202 33.90 5.59 -7.31
C GLU A 202 32.64 5.32 -6.50
N ILE A 203 32.31 4.07 -6.31
CA ILE A 203 31.11 3.60 -5.63
C ILE A 203 31.51 3.05 -4.28
N THR A 204 30.86 3.52 -3.21
CA THR A 204 31.09 3.03 -1.85
C THR A 204 29.74 2.68 -1.20
N VAL A 205 29.67 1.50 -0.61
CA VAL A 205 28.48 1.04 0.14
C VAL A 205 28.46 1.74 1.49
N SER A 206 27.52 2.66 1.68
CA SER A 206 27.40 3.49 2.89
C SER A 206 26.57 2.82 3.97
N GLU A 207 25.47 2.17 3.60
CA GLU A 207 24.53 1.51 4.51
C GLU A 207 23.98 0.24 3.88
N LEU A 208 23.46 -0.65 4.70
CA LEU A 208 22.78 -1.88 4.30
C LEU A 208 21.54 -1.99 5.15
N ASP A 209 20.38 -2.05 4.50
CA ASP A 209 19.16 -2.41 5.18
C ASP A 209 19.10 -3.92 5.39
N ALA A 210 18.87 -4.33 6.62
CA ALA A 210 18.67 -5.72 6.96
C ALA A 210 17.21 -6.08 6.68
N HIS A 211 16.95 -6.66 5.51
CA HIS A 211 15.73 -7.42 5.25
C HIS A 211 15.98 -8.90 5.40
#